data_64db4bc4fa4883ee29205ec97391e625
#
_entry.id   64db4bc4fa4883ee29205ec97391e625
#
_cell.length_a   1.000
_cell.length_b   1.000
_cell.length_c   1.000
_cell.angle_alpha   90.00
_cell.angle_beta   90.00
_cell.angle_gamma   90.00
#
_symmetry.space_group_name_H-M   'P 1'
#
loop_
_entity.id
_entity.type
_entity.pdbx_description
1 polymer ?
#
loop_
_entity_poly.entity_id
_entity_poly.type
_entity_poly.pdbx_seq_one_letter_code
_entity_poly.pdbx_strand_id
1 'polypeptide(L)'
;RVGDITFSFCKDALDDMHLVPEGKICTTILQMYNEEAMVVEPAGAMSIAALDDYAEQIKGKTIVCIVSGGNNDIARMQEIKERSLLYEGLKYYFLIRFAQRPGSLKEFVNKVLGPNDDITRFEYIQKHNKEAGPALVGLELRSKKDYETLIENMKKYQINYNEINKDDNIYGYLI
;
A
#
# COMPACT_ATOMS: atom_id res chain seq x y z
N ARG A 1 -0.47 24.11 -0.95
CA ARG A 1 -0.91 25.17 -1.85
C ARG A 1 0.25 25.60 -2.73
N VAL A 2 0.05 25.63 -4.04
CA VAL A 2 1.04 26.14 -5.00
C VAL A 2 1.18 27.65 -4.79
N GLY A 3 2.42 28.16 -4.80
CA GLY A 3 2.69 29.59 -4.67
C GLY A 3 2.31 30.35 -5.95
N ASP A 4 1.73 31.54 -5.81
CA ASP A 4 1.22 32.29 -6.95
C ASP A 4 2.32 32.68 -7.95
N ILE A 5 3.52 33.05 -7.45
CA ILE A 5 4.68 33.42 -8.28
C ILE A 5 5.22 32.19 -9.02
N THR A 6 5.45 31.08 -8.33
CA THR A 6 5.95 29.85 -8.95
C THR A 6 4.96 29.29 -9.96
N PHE A 7 3.66 29.37 -9.66
CA PHE A 7 2.61 28.96 -10.60
C PHE A 7 2.63 29.76 -11.89
N SER A 8 2.82 31.09 -11.81
CA SER A 8 2.89 31.95 -13.02
C SER A 8 4.05 31.53 -13.94
N PHE A 9 5.23 31.24 -13.37
CA PHE A 9 6.37 30.74 -14.15
C PHE A 9 6.12 29.38 -14.76
N CYS A 10 5.57 28.44 -13.97
CA CYS A 10 5.29 27.09 -14.45
C CYS A 10 4.29 27.10 -15.61
N LYS A 11 3.27 27.96 -15.57
CA LYS A 11 2.26 28.07 -16.62
C LYS A 11 2.83 28.34 -18.01
N ASP A 12 3.92 29.12 -18.08
CA ASP A 12 4.52 29.53 -19.35
C ASP A 12 5.74 28.67 -19.73
N ALA A 13 6.33 27.93 -18.78
CA ALA A 13 7.60 27.22 -18.97
C ALA A 13 7.47 25.69 -19.04
N LEU A 14 6.33 25.12 -18.64
CA LEU A 14 6.15 23.67 -18.66
C LEU A 14 5.42 23.22 -19.92
N ASP A 15 5.94 22.15 -20.54
CA ASP A 15 5.30 21.47 -21.66
C ASP A 15 4.14 20.59 -21.19
N ASP A 16 4.28 19.95 -20.00
CA ASP A 16 3.29 19.05 -19.43
C ASP A 16 3.39 18.97 -17.91
N MET A 17 2.30 18.53 -17.27
CA MET A 17 2.25 18.24 -15.85
C MET A 17 1.61 16.85 -15.62
N HIS A 18 2.29 16.01 -14.85
CA HIS A 18 1.85 14.66 -14.51
C HIS A 18 1.64 14.50 -13.02
N LEU A 19 0.56 13.78 -12.66
CA LEU A 19 0.25 13.43 -11.27
C LEU A 19 0.71 12.02 -10.98
N VAL A 20 1.60 11.86 -10.02
CA VAL A 20 2.12 10.56 -9.58
C VAL A 20 1.40 10.13 -8.30
N PRO A 21 0.82 8.92 -8.24
CA PRO A 21 0.21 8.39 -7.03
C PRO A 21 1.21 8.33 -5.87
N GLU A 22 0.77 8.72 -4.66
CA GLU A 22 1.63 8.75 -3.47
C GLU A 22 2.25 7.37 -3.17
N GLY A 23 1.49 6.30 -3.30
CA GLY A 23 2.01 4.93 -3.12
C GLY A 23 3.12 4.57 -4.10
N LYS A 24 3.04 5.04 -5.36
CA LYS A 24 4.10 4.88 -6.36
C LYS A 24 5.37 5.62 -5.96
N ILE A 25 5.23 6.85 -5.43
CA ILE A 25 6.36 7.62 -4.88
C ILE A 25 7.00 6.84 -3.73
N CYS A 26 6.20 6.29 -2.81
CA CYS A 26 6.69 5.46 -1.70
C CYS A 26 7.47 4.22 -2.19
N THR A 27 6.97 3.52 -3.20
CA THR A 27 7.67 2.38 -3.82
C THR A 27 9.02 2.83 -4.39
N THR A 28 9.05 3.95 -5.10
CA THR A 28 10.30 4.50 -5.66
C THR A 28 11.30 4.89 -4.58
N ILE A 29 10.86 5.51 -3.47
CA ILE A 29 11.75 5.83 -2.35
C ILE A 29 12.41 4.55 -1.79
N LEU A 30 11.64 3.48 -1.62
CA LEU A 30 12.17 2.20 -1.12
C LEU A 30 13.13 1.55 -2.12
N GLN A 31 12.84 1.62 -3.40
CA GLN A 31 13.75 1.13 -4.46
C GLN A 31 15.06 1.89 -4.45
N MET A 32 15.01 3.23 -4.45
CA MET A 32 16.21 4.07 -4.39
C MET A 32 17.07 3.77 -3.15
N TYR A 33 16.44 3.52 -2.01
CA TYR A 33 17.15 3.15 -0.79
C TYR A 33 17.77 1.75 -0.87
N ASN A 34 17.00 0.75 -1.30
CA ASN A 34 17.42 -0.65 -1.25
C ASN A 34 18.39 -1.04 -2.39
N GLU A 35 18.21 -0.46 -3.57
CA GLU A 35 18.96 -0.85 -4.77
C GLU A 35 20.13 0.10 -5.05
N GLU A 36 19.93 1.41 -4.79
CA GLU A 36 20.92 2.44 -5.11
C GLU A 36 21.61 3.03 -3.88
N ALA A 37 21.24 2.62 -2.67
CA ALA A 37 21.72 3.19 -1.40
C ALA A 37 21.53 4.71 -1.29
N MET A 38 20.48 5.24 -1.93
CA MET A 38 20.16 6.67 -1.94
C MET A 38 18.96 6.98 -1.07
N VAL A 39 19.11 7.93 -0.15
CA VAL A 39 18.00 8.47 0.63
C VAL A 39 17.42 9.66 -0.12
N VAL A 40 16.18 9.55 -0.55
CA VAL A 40 15.46 10.60 -1.27
C VAL A 40 14.20 11.01 -0.55
N GLU A 41 13.87 12.28 -0.59
CA GLU A 41 12.56 12.78 -0.14
C GLU A 41 11.46 12.50 -1.18
N PRO A 42 10.16 12.56 -0.83
CA PRO A 42 9.07 12.32 -1.78
C PRO A 42 9.15 13.19 -3.04
N ALA A 43 9.51 14.48 -2.90
CA ALA A 43 9.68 15.38 -4.04
C ALA A 43 10.82 14.92 -4.97
N GLY A 44 11.93 14.42 -4.40
CA GLY A 44 13.07 13.91 -5.16
C GLY A 44 12.79 12.61 -5.91
N ALA A 45 11.90 11.75 -5.37
CA ALA A 45 11.52 10.49 -6.00
C ALA A 45 10.49 10.66 -7.14
N MET A 46 9.75 11.77 -7.17
CA MET A 46 8.63 11.98 -8.10
C MET A 46 9.04 11.88 -9.57
N SER A 47 10.17 12.48 -9.96
CA SER A 47 10.64 12.48 -11.34
C SER A 47 11.00 11.08 -11.83
N ILE A 48 11.54 10.22 -10.95
CA ILE A 48 11.86 8.83 -11.25
C ILE A 48 10.58 8.00 -11.29
N ALA A 49 9.70 8.18 -10.30
CA ALA A 49 8.43 7.47 -10.22
C ALA A 49 7.54 7.67 -11.45
N ALA A 50 7.63 8.83 -12.12
CA ALA A 50 6.86 9.13 -13.32
C ALA A 50 7.36 8.38 -14.57
N LEU A 51 8.58 7.85 -14.60
CA LEU A 51 9.19 7.29 -15.82
C LEU A 51 8.37 6.16 -16.45
N ASP A 52 7.80 5.29 -15.63
CA ASP A 52 7.00 4.16 -16.12
C ASP A 52 5.75 4.62 -16.88
N ASP A 53 5.17 5.76 -16.47
CA ASP A 53 3.96 6.31 -17.10
C ASP A 53 4.27 6.90 -18.49
N TYR A 54 5.55 7.18 -18.76
CA TYR A 54 6.04 7.69 -20.03
C TYR A 54 6.91 6.69 -20.81
N ALA A 55 6.92 5.41 -20.41
CA ALA A 55 7.84 4.39 -20.96
C ALA A 55 7.91 4.35 -22.48
N GLU A 56 6.76 4.44 -23.17
CA GLU A 56 6.72 4.41 -24.63
C GLU A 56 7.22 5.74 -25.26
N GLN A 57 6.91 6.89 -24.64
CA GLN A 57 7.32 8.20 -25.13
C GLN A 57 8.81 8.46 -24.98
N ILE A 58 9.44 7.87 -23.95
CA ILE A 58 10.85 8.08 -23.62
C ILE A 58 11.78 7.04 -24.25
N LYS A 59 11.24 6.02 -24.89
CA LYS A 59 12.00 4.93 -25.49
C LYS A 59 13.05 5.45 -26.49
N GLY A 60 14.32 5.12 -26.23
CA GLY A 60 15.46 5.56 -27.06
C GLY A 60 15.86 7.02 -26.85
N LYS A 61 15.30 7.71 -25.86
CA LYS A 61 15.67 9.09 -25.51
C LYS A 61 16.59 9.12 -24.28
N THR A 62 17.38 10.20 -24.18
CA THR A 62 18.10 10.52 -22.95
C THR A 62 17.20 11.32 -22.03
N ILE A 63 16.94 10.81 -20.84
CA ILE A 63 16.06 11.42 -19.84
C ILE A 63 16.91 11.92 -18.67
N VAL A 64 16.63 13.12 -18.23
CA VAL A 64 17.26 13.72 -17.05
C VAL A 64 16.20 13.86 -15.95
N CYS A 65 16.36 13.11 -14.86
CA CYS A 65 15.51 13.22 -13.68
C CYS A 65 16.21 14.06 -12.61
N ILE A 66 15.50 15.06 -12.08
CA ILE A 66 16.02 15.88 -10.99
C ILE A 66 15.62 15.23 -9.66
N VAL A 67 16.62 14.77 -8.92
CA VAL A 67 16.48 14.28 -7.54
C VAL A 67 16.82 15.43 -6.60
N SER A 68 15.81 16.13 -6.10
CA SER A 68 15.95 17.43 -5.47
C SER A 68 16.52 17.41 -4.05
N GLY A 69 16.35 16.32 -3.31
CA GLY A 69 16.85 16.27 -1.94
C GLY A 69 16.60 14.95 -1.21
N GLY A 70 17.16 14.84 -0.01
CA GLY A 70 17.08 13.68 0.87
C GLY A 70 16.49 14.02 2.25
N ASN A 71 15.73 15.10 2.39
CA ASN A 71 15.07 15.47 3.65
C ASN A 71 13.89 14.55 3.97
N ASN A 72 14.21 13.30 4.27
CA ASN A 72 13.23 12.29 4.64
C ASN A 72 13.40 11.92 6.12
N ASP A 73 12.29 11.96 6.87
CA ASP A 73 12.28 11.55 8.27
C ASP A 73 12.30 10.01 8.35
N ILE A 74 13.33 9.47 8.98
CA ILE A 74 13.48 8.03 9.16
C ILE A 74 12.31 7.42 9.95
N ALA A 75 11.65 8.18 10.81
CA ALA A 75 10.46 7.74 11.53
C ALA A 75 9.28 7.45 10.60
N ARG A 76 9.26 8.07 9.41
CA ARG A 76 8.21 7.83 8.39
C ARG A 76 8.45 6.62 7.51
N MET A 77 9.59 5.95 7.61
CA MET A 77 9.91 4.81 6.73
C MET A 77 8.90 3.65 6.87
N GLN A 78 8.33 3.46 8.06
CA GLN A 78 7.26 2.46 8.26
C GLN A 78 5.99 2.84 7.50
N GLU A 79 5.57 4.10 7.54
CA GLU A 79 4.44 4.61 6.78
C GLU A 79 4.68 4.49 5.26
N ILE A 80 5.88 4.86 4.81
CA ILE A 80 6.30 4.75 3.40
C ILE A 80 6.22 3.29 2.93
N LYS A 81 6.71 2.34 3.74
CA LYS A 81 6.61 0.91 3.44
C LYS A 81 5.15 0.47 3.32
N GLU A 82 4.32 0.87 4.26
CA GLU A 82 2.90 0.53 4.28
C GLU A 82 2.17 1.04 3.04
N ARG A 83 2.35 2.32 2.68
CA ARG A 83 1.77 2.93 1.48
C ARG A 83 2.25 2.27 0.19
N SER A 84 3.52 1.89 0.12
CA SER A 84 4.09 1.14 -0.99
C SER A 84 3.42 -0.22 -1.15
N LEU A 85 3.34 -1.01 -0.08
CA LEU A 85 2.72 -2.34 -0.11
C LEU A 85 1.24 -2.29 -0.53
N LEU A 86 0.52 -1.26 -0.08
CA LEU A 86 -0.86 -1.04 -0.49
C LEU A 86 -1.00 -0.69 -1.97
N TYR A 87 -0.15 0.19 -2.46
CA TYR A 87 -0.11 0.56 -3.88
C TYR A 87 0.25 -0.65 -4.76
N GLU A 88 1.22 -1.44 -4.32
CA GLU A 88 1.64 -2.66 -5.00
C GLU A 88 0.59 -3.79 -4.91
N GLY A 89 -0.46 -3.64 -4.10
CA GLY A 89 -1.46 -4.69 -3.89
C GLY A 89 -0.88 -5.90 -3.17
N LEU A 90 0.01 -5.66 -2.21
CA LEU A 90 0.64 -6.67 -1.36
C LEU A 90 0.17 -6.57 0.09
N LYS A 91 -0.61 -5.56 0.43
CA LYS A 91 -1.14 -5.34 1.77
C LYS A 91 -2.65 -5.17 1.74
N TYR A 92 -3.33 -5.87 2.60
CA TYR A 92 -4.79 -5.84 2.70
C TYR A 92 -5.26 -5.80 4.14
N TYR A 93 -6.34 -5.08 4.37
CA TYR A 93 -7.03 -5.03 5.66
C TYR A 93 -8.46 -5.53 5.51
N PHE A 94 -8.85 -6.40 6.43
CA PHE A 94 -10.16 -7.01 6.45
C PHE A 94 -10.83 -6.86 7.81
N LEU A 95 -12.10 -6.53 7.81
CA LEU A 95 -12.97 -6.76 8.95
C LEU A 95 -13.59 -8.15 8.81
N ILE A 96 -13.17 -9.09 9.65
CA ILE A 96 -13.62 -10.49 9.60
C ILE A 96 -14.52 -10.76 10.80
N ARG A 97 -15.63 -11.48 10.59
CA ARG A 97 -16.49 -11.97 11.66
C ARG A 97 -16.17 -13.43 11.96
N PHE A 98 -15.44 -13.65 13.05
CA PHE A 98 -15.14 -15.00 13.53
C PHE A 98 -16.26 -15.55 14.41
N ALA A 99 -16.62 -16.82 14.18
CA ALA A 99 -17.46 -17.55 15.11
C ALA A 99 -16.77 -17.60 16.49
N GLN A 100 -17.49 -17.28 17.56
CA GLN A 100 -16.93 -17.27 18.93
C GLN A 100 -16.92 -18.68 19.54
N ARG A 101 -16.21 -19.58 18.89
CA ARG A 101 -15.97 -20.95 19.35
C ARG A 101 -14.48 -21.26 19.36
N PRO A 102 -14.02 -22.18 20.23
CA PRO A 102 -12.63 -22.63 20.20
C PRO A 102 -12.23 -23.16 18.81
N GLY A 103 -11.04 -22.80 18.36
CA GLY A 103 -10.48 -23.26 17.08
C GLY A 103 -10.84 -22.42 15.85
N SER A 104 -11.74 -21.45 15.94
CA SER A 104 -12.16 -20.63 14.79
C SER A 104 -10.99 -19.88 14.13
N LEU A 105 -10.12 -19.26 14.92
CA LEU A 105 -8.92 -18.61 14.40
C LEU A 105 -7.93 -19.62 13.80
N LYS A 106 -7.76 -20.79 14.44
CA LYS A 106 -6.89 -21.85 13.91
C LYS A 106 -7.40 -22.35 12.55
N GLU A 107 -8.71 -22.47 12.38
CA GLU A 107 -9.31 -22.83 11.08
C GLU A 107 -9.00 -21.76 10.01
N PHE A 108 -9.14 -20.48 10.34
CA PHE A 108 -8.82 -19.39 9.44
C PHE A 108 -7.34 -19.45 8.99
N VAL A 109 -6.42 -19.50 9.94
CA VAL A 109 -4.98 -19.57 9.63
C VAL A 109 -4.64 -20.77 8.77
N ASN A 110 -5.17 -21.97 9.10
CA ASN A 110 -4.79 -23.20 8.41
C ASN A 110 -5.49 -23.41 7.06
N LYS A 111 -6.67 -22.82 6.85
CA LYS A 111 -7.49 -23.10 5.68
C LYS A 111 -7.57 -21.95 4.70
N VAL A 112 -7.38 -20.71 5.17
CA VAL A 112 -7.57 -19.50 4.38
C VAL A 112 -6.25 -18.92 3.94
N LEU A 113 -5.30 -18.80 4.87
CA LEU A 113 -3.99 -18.20 4.57
C LEU A 113 -3.11 -19.15 3.76
N GLY A 114 -2.38 -18.59 2.83
CA GLY A 114 -1.31 -19.27 2.11
C GLY A 114 -0.04 -19.44 2.96
N PRO A 115 0.91 -20.24 2.49
CA PRO A 115 2.13 -20.54 3.25
C PRO A 115 3.08 -19.34 3.44
N ASN A 116 2.91 -18.30 2.64
CA ASN A 116 3.73 -17.09 2.65
C ASN A 116 2.95 -15.83 3.06
N ASP A 117 1.68 -15.97 3.43
CA ASP A 117 0.87 -14.85 3.90
C ASP A 117 1.24 -14.53 5.34
N ASP A 118 1.47 -13.26 5.63
CA ASP A 118 1.82 -12.79 6.97
C ASP A 118 0.69 -11.97 7.59
N ILE A 119 0.40 -12.24 8.87
CA ILE A 119 -0.56 -11.46 9.66
C ILE A 119 0.21 -10.33 10.32
N THR A 120 0.10 -9.13 9.78
CA THR A 120 0.80 -7.95 10.30
C THR A 120 -0.02 -7.17 11.32
N ARG A 121 -1.34 -7.37 11.36
CA ARG A 121 -2.24 -6.79 12.34
C ARG A 121 -3.36 -7.77 12.66
N PHE A 122 -3.65 -7.96 13.95
CA PHE A 122 -4.75 -8.79 14.40
C PHE A 122 -5.35 -8.20 15.67
N GLU A 123 -6.54 -7.65 15.56
CA GLU A 123 -7.30 -7.11 16.67
C GLU A 123 -8.64 -7.83 16.76
N TYR A 124 -8.81 -8.67 17.79
CA TYR A 124 -10.01 -9.43 18.00
C TYR A 124 -10.71 -9.01 19.29
N ILE A 125 -11.99 -8.70 19.19
CA ILE A 125 -12.82 -8.34 20.34
C ILE A 125 -13.85 -9.42 20.55
N GLN A 126 -13.70 -10.18 21.65
CA GLN A 126 -14.72 -11.11 22.08
C GLN A 126 -15.91 -10.34 22.67
N LYS A 127 -17.09 -10.54 22.12
CA LYS A 127 -18.33 -9.94 22.62
C LYS A 127 -19.16 -10.99 23.35
N HIS A 128 -19.48 -10.72 24.63
CA HIS A 128 -20.39 -11.56 25.39
C HIS A 128 -21.78 -11.54 24.73
N ASN A 129 -22.45 -12.69 24.71
CA ASN A 129 -23.79 -12.90 24.15
C ASN A 129 -23.93 -12.71 22.63
N LYS A 130 -22.87 -12.93 21.85
CA LYS A 130 -22.96 -12.98 20.39
C LYS A 130 -22.28 -14.23 19.85
N GLU A 131 -22.85 -14.82 18.79
CA GLU A 131 -22.29 -16.01 18.11
C GLU A 131 -21.01 -15.70 17.33
N ALA A 132 -20.83 -14.44 16.91
CA ALA A 132 -19.65 -14.02 16.17
C ALA A 132 -19.08 -12.70 16.72
N GLY A 133 -17.75 -12.59 16.73
CA GLY A 133 -17.00 -11.40 17.10
C GLY A 133 -16.23 -10.81 15.91
N PRO A 134 -16.17 -9.46 15.79
CA PRO A 134 -15.38 -8.81 14.75
C PRO A 134 -13.89 -8.90 15.08
N ALA A 135 -13.08 -9.04 14.02
CA ALA A 135 -11.64 -8.87 14.08
C ALA A 135 -11.18 -7.96 12.94
N LEU A 136 -10.22 -7.08 13.23
CA LEU A 136 -9.45 -6.38 12.22
C LEU A 136 -8.20 -7.21 11.92
N VAL A 137 -8.04 -7.58 10.66
CA VAL A 137 -6.93 -8.43 10.20
C VAL A 137 -6.19 -7.69 9.08
N GLY A 138 -4.91 -7.40 9.30
CA GLY A 138 -3.99 -6.90 8.28
C GLY A 138 -3.13 -8.04 7.77
N LEU A 139 -3.11 -8.24 6.46
CA LEU A 139 -2.35 -9.30 5.79
C LEU A 139 -1.34 -8.69 4.81
N GLU A 140 -0.10 -9.18 4.87
CA GLU A 140 0.92 -8.91 3.87
C GLU A 140 1.10 -10.16 3.01
N LEU A 141 0.99 -10.00 1.70
CA LEU A 141 1.07 -11.06 0.71
C LEU A 141 2.38 -10.96 -0.06
N ARG A 142 2.91 -12.07 -0.50
CA ARG A 142 4.15 -12.10 -1.27
C ARG A 142 3.96 -11.70 -2.74
N SER A 143 2.78 -11.94 -3.29
CA SER A 143 2.45 -11.61 -4.67
C SER A 143 0.97 -11.27 -4.84
N LYS A 144 0.65 -10.55 -5.94
CA LYS A 144 -0.76 -10.26 -6.29
C LYS A 144 -1.59 -11.52 -6.55
N LYS A 145 -0.96 -12.63 -6.96
CA LYS A 145 -1.65 -13.92 -7.18
C LYS A 145 -2.13 -14.54 -5.87
N ASP A 146 -1.43 -14.30 -4.77
CA ASP A 146 -1.81 -14.82 -3.47
C ASP A 146 -3.13 -14.21 -3.00
N TYR A 147 -3.42 -12.96 -3.41
CA TYR A 147 -4.70 -12.31 -3.12
C TYR A 147 -5.89 -13.06 -3.76
N GLU A 148 -5.78 -13.50 -4.99
CA GLU A 148 -6.85 -14.25 -5.67
C GLU A 148 -7.12 -15.55 -4.90
N THR A 149 -6.06 -16.27 -4.53
CA THR A 149 -6.14 -17.52 -3.74
C THR A 149 -6.74 -17.27 -2.35
N LEU A 150 -6.34 -16.18 -1.68
CA LEU A 150 -6.88 -15.77 -0.39
C LEU A 150 -8.40 -15.55 -0.46
N ILE A 151 -8.84 -14.79 -1.46
CA ILE A 151 -10.27 -14.49 -1.66
C ILE A 151 -11.08 -15.75 -2.02
N GLU A 152 -10.53 -16.63 -2.86
CA GLU A 152 -11.15 -17.93 -3.16
C GLU A 152 -11.30 -18.79 -1.92
N ASN A 153 -10.27 -18.88 -1.09
CA ASN A 153 -10.32 -19.60 0.18
C ASN A 153 -11.34 -18.99 1.15
N MET A 154 -11.38 -17.65 1.29
CA MET A 154 -12.38 -16.98 2.12
C MET A 154 -13.81 -17.35 1.68
N LYS A 155 -14.09 -17.36 0.38
CA LYS A 155 -15.39 -17.76 -0.18
C LYS A 155 -15.66 -19.24 0.06
N LYS A 156 -14.71 -20.12 -0.24
CA LYS A 156 -14.81 -21.58 -0.08
C LYS A 156 -15.13 -21.98 1.36
N TYR A 157 -14.52 -21.34 2.33
CA TYR A 157 -14.72 -21.61 3.76
C TYR A 157 -15.77 -20.71 4.41
N GLN A 158 -16.55 -19.97 3.58
CA GLN A 158 -17.67 -19.12 4.02
C GLN A 158 -17.27 -18.11 5.11
N ILE A 159 -16.08 -17.54 5.00
CA ILE A 159 -15.63 -16.48 5.89
C ILE A 159 -16.42 -15.21 5.60
N ASN A 160 -17.04 -14.65 6.63
CA ASN A 160 -17.71 -13.36 6.50
C ASN A 160 -16.69 -12.25 6.70
N TYR A 161 -16.35 -11.55 5.63
CA TYR A 161 -15.35 -10.48 5.62
C TYR A 161 -15.82 -9.24 4.85
N ASN A 162 -15.24 -8.11 5.21
CA ASN A 162 -15.29 -6.87 4.43
C ASN A 162 -13.87 -6.35 4.24
N GLU A 163 -13.44 -6.18 3.00
CA GLU A 163 -12.16 -5.54 2.67
C GLU A 163 -12.30 -4.03 2.84
N ILE A 164 -11.40 -3.42 3.58
CA ILE A 164 -11.48 -2.00 3.95
C ILE A 164 -10.43 -1.13 3.27
N ASN A 165 -9.58 -1.68 2.43
CA ASN A 165 -8.57 -0.91 1.67
C ASN A 165 -9.18 0.19 0.79
N LYS A 166 -10.43 0.02 0.38
CA LYS A 166 -11.16 0.94 -0.52
C LYS A 166 -12.09 1.90 0.22
N ASP A 167 -12.14 1.81 1.54
CA ASP A 167 -12.96 2.68 2.39
C ASP A 167 -12.09 3.77 3.00
N ASP A 168 -12.03 4.92 2.34
CA ASP A 168 -11.19 6.05 2.76
C ASP A 168 -11.46 6.52 4.19
N ASN A 169 -12.71 6.36 4.68
CA ASN A 169 -13.08 6.77 6.03
C ASN A 169 -12.47 5.85 7.11
N ILE A 170 -12.42 4.54 6.84
CA ILE A 170 -11.87 3.57 7.80
C ILE A 170 -10.35 3.48 7.64
N TYR A 171 -9.90 3.53 6.41
CA TYR A 171 -8.49 3.41 6.06
C TYR A 171 -7.60 4.48 6.70
N GLY A 172 -8.04 5.75 6.73
CA GLY A 172 -7.32 6.85 7.39
C GLY A 172 -7.11 6.69 8.90
N TYR A 173 -7.78 5.70 9.54
CA TYR A 173 -7.52 5.35 10.95
C TYR A 173 -6.49 4.22 11.12
N LEU A 174 -6.07 3.58 10.03
CA LEU A 174 -5.17 2.41 10.06
C LEU A 174 -3.72 2.77 9.77
N ILE A 175 -3.52 3.89 9.06
CA ILE A 175 -2.21 4.34 8.56
C ILE A 175 -1.97 5.78 8.97
#